data_aee4a9e3361dc0afe8bd8cbaa2426eb4
#
_entry.id   aee4a9e3361dc0afe8bd8cbaa2426eb4
#
_cell.length_a   1.000
_cell.length_b   1.000
_cell.length_c   1.000
_cell.angle_alpha   90.00
_cell.angle_beta   90.00
_cell.angle_gamma   90.00
#
_symmetry.space_group_name_H-M   'P 1'
#
loop_
_entity.id
_entity.type
_entity.pdbx_description
1 polymer ?
#
loop_
_entity_poly.entity_id
_entity_poly.type
_entity_poly.pdbx_seq_one_letter_code
_entity_poly.pdbx_strand_id
1 'polypeptide(L)'
;MLYFLPQLQTKILNEGWASYWHARIIRELNLTDDEYLEFAEMHANVLAPSKRSINPYYVGCKILEDIERRWDNPTEEERQRFGRTGGQGRAKIFEVRELESDVSLLRSYLTKELVEELDLYIYKLEGNEWKVVEKNWERIRDMLVASMTNFGNPYIVVEDGDYRRNRELYLKHCYEGVPLDVPYAEKTLRQVYALW
;
A
#
# COMPACT_ATOMS: atom_id res chain seq x y z
N MET A 1 -18.98 -9.44 -1.16
CA MET A 1 -17.93 -8.40 -1.35
C MET A 1 -17.40 -7.86 -0.02
N LEU A 2 -18.25 -7.45 0.92
CA LEU A 2 -17.82 -6.90 2.23
C LEU A 2 -16.96 -7.86 3.08
N TYR A 3 -17.16 -9.16 2.96
CA TYR A 3 -16.39 -10.17 3.70
C TYR A 3 -14.87 -10.09 3.43
N PHE A 4 -14.46 -9.82 2.20
CA PHE A 4 -13.05 -9.72 1.82
C PHE A 4 -12.47 -8.30 1.94
N LEU A 5 -13.27 -7.32 2.34
CA LEU A 5 -12.84 -5.92 2.44
C LEU A 5 -11.61 -5.73 3.34
N PRO A 6 -11.55 -6.32 4.56
CA PRO A 6 -10.36 -6.17 5.41
C PRO A 6 -9.09 -6.71 4.77
N GLN A 7 -9.17 -7.84 4.04
CA GLN A 7 -8.01 -8.40 3.33
C GLN A 7 -7.49 -7.48 2.21
N LEU A 8 -8.41 -6.83 1.50
CA LEU A 8 -8.06 -5.88 0.45
C LEU A 8 -7.42 -4.60 1.02
N GLN A 9 -7.83 -4.19 2.21
CA GLN A 9 -7.29 -2.99 2.89
C GLN A 9 -5.97 -3.23 3.62
N THR A 10 -5.52 -4.48 3.73
CA THR A 10 -4.30 -4.87 4.45
C THR A 10 -3.40 -5.78 3.61
N LYS A 11 -3.45 -5.66 2.29
CA LYS A 11 -2.70 -6.55 1.39
C LYS A 11 -1.19 -6.35 1.53
N ILE A 12 -0.71 -5.11 1.50
CA ILE A 12 0.72 -4.79 1.66
C ILE A 12 1.21 -5.26 3.03
N LEU A 13 0.44 -4.97 4.06
CA LEU A 13 0.79 -5.35 5.42
C LEU A 13 0.84 -6.89 5.59
N ASN A 14 -0.17 -7.61 5.08
CA ASN A 14 -0.24 -9.07 5.20
C ASN A 14 0.86 -9.78 4.40
N GLU A 15 1.06 -9.39 3.14
CA GLU A 15 2.07 -10.02 2.27
C GLU A 15 3.49 -9.65 2.73
N GLY A 16 3.69 -8.41 3.15
CA GLY A 16 4.95 -7.98 3.76
C GLY A 16 5.26 -8.73 5.05
N TRP A 17 4.26 -8.91 5.92
CA TRP A 17 4.38 -9.70 7.15
C TRP A 17 4.77 -11.16 6.87
N ALA A 18 4.09 -11.77 5.89
CA ALA A 18 4.39 -13.13 5.49
C ALA A 18 5.85 -13.26 4.99
N SER A 19 6.30 -12.36 4.11
CA SER A 19 7.67 -12.36 3.57
C SER A 19 8.72 -12.11 4.65
N TYR A 20 8.45 -11.15 5.54
CA TYR A 20 9.33 -10.81 6.66
C TYR A 20 9.58 -12.00 7.59
N TRP A 21 8.51 -12.69 8.01
CA TRP A 21 8.63 -13.83 8.92
C TRP A 21 9.09 -15.09 8.21
N HIS A 22 8.67 -15.33 6.97
CA HIS A 22 9.10 -16.48 6.19
C HIS A 22 10.64 -16.51 6.08
N ALA A 23 11.25 -15.40 5.67
CA ALA A 23 12.71 -15.31 5.57
C ALA A 23 13.42 -15.55 6.91
N ARG A 24 12.85 -15.09 8.03
CA ARG A 24 13.42 -15.25 9.37
C ARG A 24 13.27 -16.69 9.87
N ILE A 25 12.10 -17.29 9.70
CA ILE A 25 11.85 -18.68 10.12
C ILE A 25 12.76 -19.64 9.34
N ILE A 26 12.88 -19.46 8.04
CA ILE A 26 13.74 -20.32 7.21
C ILE A 26 15.21 -20.25 7.66
N ARG A 27 15.70 -19.06 8.05
CA ARG A 27 17.09 -18.89 8.54
C ARG A 27 17.37 -19.61 9.85
N GLU A 28 16.35 -19.91 10.66
CA GLU A 28 16.48 -20.68 11.90
C GLU A 28 16.42 -22.19 11.69
N LEU A 29 16.12 -22.64 10.46
CA LEU A 29 16.08 -24.06 10.14
C LEU A 29 17.47 -24.55 9.72
N ASN A 30 17.80 -25.78 10.08
CA ASN A 30 19.03 -26.46 9.62
C ASN A 30 18.83 -27.02 8.21
N LEU A 31 18.79 -26.12 7.23
CA LEU A 31 18.68 -26.49 5.82
C LEU A 31 20.06 -26.82 5.24
N THR A 32 20.09 -27.63 4.19
CA THR A 32 21.27 -27.83 3.37
C THR A 32 21.55 -26.59 2.50
N ASP A 33 22.78 -26.48 1.98
CA ASP A 33 23.15 -25.36 1.11
C ASP A 33 22.25 -25.28 -0.15
N ASP A 34 21.89 -26.41 -0.72
CA ASP A 34 20.98 -26.49 -1.88
C ASP A 34 19.58 -25.98 -1.56
N GLU A 35 19.03 -26.37 -0.41
CA GLU A 35 17.72 -25.89 0.06
C GLU A 35 17.73 -24.36 0.35
N TYR A 36 18.85 -23.85 0.89
CA TYR A 36 19.02 -22.39 1.07
C TYR A 36 19.08 -21.64 -0.24
N LEU A 37 19.77 -22.18 -1.25
CA LEU A 37 19.85 -21.57 -2.58
C LEU A 37 18.48 -21.57 -3.27
N GLU A 38 17.77 -22.70 -3.23
CA GLU A 38 16.41 -22.80 -3.77
C GLU A 38 15.46 -21.79 -3.09
N PHE A 39 15.50 -21.71 -1.75
CA PHE A 39 14.74 -20.73 -1.00
C PHE A 39 15.08 -19.28 -1.40
N ALA A 40 16.37 -18.96 -1.48
CA ALA A 40 16.83 -17.61 -1.84
C ALA A 40 16.35 -17.20 -3.24
N GLU A 41 16.38 -18.11 -4.21
CA GLU A 41 15.88 -17.87 -5.56
C GLU A 41 14.37 -17.66 -5.57
N MET A 42 13.60 -18.52 -4.91
CA MET A 42 12.14 -18.36 -4.80
C MET A 42 11.76 -17.06 -4.09
N HIS A 43 12.43 -16.75 -2.98
CA HIS A 43 12.16 -15.54 -2.21
C HIS A 43 12.47 -14.27 -3.00
N ALA A 44 13.60 -14.25 -3.72
CA ALA A 44 13.96 -13.13 -4.61
C ALA A 44 12.91 -12.92 -5.72
N ASN A 45 12.39 -14.01 -6.30
CA ASN A 45 11.34 -13.94 -7.32
C ASN A 45 10.03 -13.36 -6.75
N VAL A 46 9.63 -13.74 -5.52
CA VAL A 46 8.43 -13.18 -4.86
C VAL A 46 8.61 -11.68 -4.58
N LEU A 47 9.80 -11.26 -4.16
CA LEU A 47 10.11 -9.86 -3.85
C LEU A 47 10.52 -9.02 -5.07
N ALA A 48 10.53 -9.58 -6.28
CA ALA A 48 11.00 -8.88 -7.48
C ALA A 48 10.23 -7.56 -7.70
N PRO A 49 10.93 -6.42 -7.83
CA PRO A 49 10.29 -5.13 -8.07
C PRO A 49 9.66 -5.05 -9.45
N SER A 50 8.60 -4.24 -9.59
CA SER A 50 7.93 -4.00 -10.87
C SER A 50 7.73 -2.51 -11.12
N LYS A 51 7.97 -2.05 -12.36
CA LYS A 51 7.70 -0.67 -12.77
C LYS A 51 6.23 -0.39 -13.11
N ARG A 52 5.41 -1.45 -13.20
CA ARG A 52 3.98 -1.33 -13.56
C ARG A 52 3.07 -1.18 -12.36
N SER A 53 3.45 -1.79 -11.25
CA SER A 53 2.65 -1.81 -10.01
C SER A 53 3.56 -2.08 -8.82
N ILE A 54 3.18 -1.58 -7.66
CA ILE A 54 3.90 -1.96 -6.44
C ILE A 54 3.72 -3.45 -6.17
N ASN A 55 4.85 -4.09 -5.78
CA ASN A 55 4.81 -5.44 -5.26
C ASN A 55 4.52 -5.38 -3.75
N PRO A 56 3.34 -5.83 -3.27
CA PRO A 56 2.96 -5.73 -1.86
C PRO A 56 3.88 -6.53 -0.95
N TYR A 57 4.41 -7.66 -1.40
CA TYR A 57 5.38 -8.48 -0.67
C TYR A 57 6.65 -7.70 -0.39
N TYR A 58 7.22 -7.09 -1.45
CA TYR A 58 8.46 -6.32 -1.38
C TYR A 58 8.32 -5.07 -0.53
N VAL A 59 7.34 -4.22 -0.87
CA VAL A 59 7.13 -2.94 -0.17
C VAL A 59 6.76 -3.17 1.29
N GLY A 60 5.86 -4.10 1.57
CA GLY A 60 5.46 -4.42 2.95
C GLY A 60 6.59 -4.97 3.79
N CYS A 61 7.38 -5.91 3.24
CA CYS A 61 8.56 -6.46 3.92
C CYS A 61 9.58 -5.36 4.25
N LYS A 62 9.90 -4.50 3.29
CA LYS A 62 10.88 -3.41 3.48
C LYS A 62 10.41 -2.35 4.48
N ILE A 63 9.13 -2.01 4.49
CA ILE A 63 8.58 -1.11 5.51
C ILE A 63 8.71 -1.74 6.90
N LEU A 64 8.40 -3.01 7.08
CA LEU A 64 8.52 -3.68 8.37
C LEU A 64 9.98 -3.78 8.83
N GLU A 65 10.92 -4.10 7.94
CA GLU A 65 12.37 -4.08 8.22
C GLU A 65 12.84 -2.69 8.66
N ASP A 66 12.40 -1.63 7.98
CA ASP A 66 12.75 -0.26 8.31
C ASP A 66 12.15 0.18 9.65
N ILE A 67 10.90 -0.18 9.94
CA ILE A 67 10.28 0.08 11.24
C ILE A 67 11.09 -0.60 12.35
N GLU A 68 11.38 -1.90 12.22
CA GLU A 68 12.17 -2.62 13.21
C GLU A 68 13.51 -1.95 13.43
N ARG A 69 14.26 -1.66 12.37
CA ARG A 69 15.56 -1.00 12.43
C ARG A 69 15.51 0.35 13.17
N ARG A 70 14.52 1.20 12.84
CA ARG A 70 14.38 2.53 13.46
C ARG A 70 13.97 2.48 14.93
N TRP A 71 13.19 1.49 15.33
CA TRP A 71 12.79 1.32 16.74
C TRP A 71 13.84 0.56 17.57
N ASP A 72 14.66 -0.27 16.93
CA ASP A 72 15.79 -0.91 17.62
C ASP A 72 16.99 0.01 17.75
N ASN A 73 17.26 0.82 16.70
CA ASN A 73 18.42 1.71 16.66
C ASN A 73 18.01 3.16 16.33
N PRO A 74 17.25 3.83 17.22
CA PRO A 74 16.82 5.19 16.98
C PRO A 74 18.01 6.14 16.98
N THR A 75 17.96 7.14 16.11
CA THR A 75 18.91 8.26 16.10
C THR A 75 18.77 9.11 17.36
N GLU A 76 19.76 9.95 17.66
CA GLU A 76 19.70 10.86 18.82
C GLU A 76 18.51 11.83 18.68
N GLU A 77 18.21 12.32 17.48
CA GLU A 77 17.06 13.16 17.21
C GLU A 77 15.74 12.41 17.49
N GLU A 78 15.62 11.16 17.07
CA GLU A 78 14.44 10.34 17.34
C GLU A 78 14.26 10.01 18.83
N ARG A 79 15.35 9.83 19.55
CA ARG A 79 15.34 9.66 21.03
C ARG A 79 14.77 10.90 21.72
N GLN A 80 15.26 12.07 21.34
CA GLN A 80 14.84 13.34 21.94
C GLN A 80 13.41 13.72 21.54
N ARG A 81 13.06 13.55 20.26
CA ARG A 81 11.77 14.00 19.73
C ARG A 81 10.62 13.06 20.04
N PHE A 82 10.87 11.76 20.01
CA PHE A 82 9.82 10.72 20.12
C PHE A 82 9.97 9.83 21.36
N GLY A 83 10.99 10.03 22.19
CA GLY A 83 11.23 9.23 23.39
C GLY A 83 11.59 7.77 23.11
N ARG A 84 12.12 7.46 21.93
CA ARG A 84 12.51 6.08 21.56
C ARG A 84 13.74 5.64 22.34
N THR A 85 13.65 4.50 23.03
CA THR A 85 14.77 3.99 23.89
C THR A 85 15.67 3.00 23.15
N GLY A 86 15.22 2.45 22.02
CA GLY A 86 15.89 1.35 21.32
C GLY A 86 15.45 -0.03 21.81
N GLY A 87 15.71 -1.07 21.01
CA GLY A 87 15.32 -2.45 21.35
C GLY A 87 13.81 -2.72 21.30
N GLN A 88 13.04 -1.84 20.66
CA GLN A 88 11.57 -1.92 20.61
C GLN A 88 11.04 -2.31 19.23
N GLY A 89 11.93 -2.61 18.26
CA GLY A 89 11.56 -2.83 16.87
C GLY A 89 10.57 -3.97 16.71
N ARG A 90 10.83 -5.12 17.35
CA ARG A 90 9.95 -6.27 17.30
C ARG A 90 8.56 -5.96 17.86
N ALA A 91 8.48 -5.33 19.02
CA ALA A 91 7.20 -4.95 19.63
C ALA A 91 6.43 -3.99 18.70
N LYS A 92 7.15 -3.04 18.08
CA LYS A 92 6.55 -2.06 17.17
C LYS A 92 5.98 -2.67 15.90
N ILE A 93 6.66 -3.64 15.28
CA ILE A 93 6.08 -4.29 14.08
C ILE A 93 4.83 -5.10 14.41
N PHE A 94 4.73 -5.70 15.60
CA PHE A 94 3.50 -6.35 16.06
C PHE A 94 2.36 -5.36 16.27
N GLU A 95 2.65 -4.22 16.91
CA GLU A 95 1.68 -3.12 17.06
C GLU A 95 1.17 -2.62 15.70
N VAL A 96 2.08 -2.37 14.77
CA VAL A 96 1.75 -1.98 13.39
C VAL A 96 0.87 -3.02 12.71
N ARG A 97 1.20 -4.30 12.87
CA ARG A 97 0.42 -5.41 12.29
C ARG A 97 -1.01 -5.47 12.84
N GLU A 98 -1.21 -5.09 14.09
CA GLU A 98 -2.52 -5.10 14.76
C GLU A 98 -3.36 -3.87 14.40
N LEU A 99 -2.75 -2.69 14.30
CA LEU A 99 -3.47 -1.43 14.27
C LEU A 99 -3.59 -0.77 12.89
N GLU A 100 -2.67 -1.10 11.95
CA GLU A 100 -2.57 -0.37 10.69
C GLU A 100 -3.31 -1.07 9.54
N SER A 101 -3.78 -0.26 8.61
CA SER A 101 -4.17 -0.67 7.26
C SER A 101 -3.08 -0.27 6.25
N ASP A 102 -3.17 -0.69 4.99
CA ASP A 102 -2.20 -0.30 3.96
C ASP A 102 -2.13 1.22 3.79
N VAL A 103 -3.27 1.91 3.86
CA VAL A 103 -3.35 3.37 3.77
C VAL A 103 -2.60 4.04 4.92
N SER A 104 -2.85 3.62 6.16
CA SER A 104 -2.20 4.20 7.34
C SER A 104 -0.73 3.78 7.45
N LEU A 105 -0.40 2.54 7.05
CA LEU A 105 0.97 2.05 6.97
C LEU A 105 1.83 2.92 6.03
N LEU A 106 1.38 3.14 4.80
CA LEU A 106 2.10 3.97 3.84
C LEU A 106 2.20 5.43 4.30
N ARG A 107 1.10 5.97 4.83
CA ARG A 107 1.06 7.37 5.29
C ARG A 107 2.03 7.64 6.45
N SER A 108 2.15 6.70 7.39
CA SER A 108 2.87 6.88 8.64
C SER A 108 4.30 6.36 8.59
N TYR A 109 4.60 5.36 7.76
CA TYR A 109 5.88 4.65 7.80
C TYR A 109 6.66 4.65 6.49
N LEU A 110 6.06 5.00 5.35
CA LEU A 110 6.82 5.17 4.11
C LEU A 110 7.66 6.44 4.20
N THR A 111 8.98 6.29 4.21
CA THR A 111 9.94 7.39 4.30
C THR A 111 10.51 7.75 2.93
N LYS A 112 11.22 8.89 2.87
CA LYS A 112 11.94 9.31 1.67
C LYS A 112 12.98 8.26 1.28
N GLU A 113 13.73 7.78 2.27
CA GLU A 113 14.80 6.80 2.09
C GLU A 113 14.24 5.50 1.50
N LEU A 114 13.08 5.03 1.99
CA LEU A 114 12.41 3.86 1.44
C LEU A 114 11.93 4.09 0.00
N VAL A 115 11.37 5.25 -0.33
CA VAL A 115 10.95 5.57 -1.70
C VAL A 115 12.13 5.52 -2.66
N GLU A 116 13.30 6.03 -2.25
CA GLU A 116 14.52 6.02 -3.03
C GLU A 116 15.12 4.60 -3.14
N GLU A 117 15.22 3.87 -2.02
CA GLU A 117 15.76 2.50 -1.97
C GLU A 117 14.93 1.52 -2.81
N LEU A 118 13.61 1.65 -2.74
CA LEU A 118 12.68 0.74 -3.42
C LEU A 118 12.34 1.18 -4.86
N ASP A 119 12.94 2.27 -5.33
CA ASP A 119 12.66 2.84 -6.67
C ASP A 119 11.15 3.04 -6.92
N LEU A 120 10.42 3.55 -5.92
CA LEU A 120 8.97 3.75 -5.99
C LEU A 120 8.57 5.00 -6.79
N TYR A 121 9.42 5.43 -7.71
CA TYR A 121 9.12 6.56 -8.58
C TYR A 121 7.93 6.26 -9.50
N ILE A 122 7.23 7.32 -9.91
CA ILE A 122 6.14 7.14 -10.87
C ILE A 122 6.76 7.08 -12.26
N TYR A 123 6.50 5.99 -12.94
CA TYR A 123 6.96 5.73 -14.29
C TYR A 123 5.82 5.85 -15.31
N LYS A 124 6.13 6.38 -16.47
CA LYS A 124 5.23 6.39 -17.64
C LYS A 124 5.93 5.73 -18.82
N LEU A 125 5.20 4.87 -19.51
CA LEU A 125 5.70 4.26 -20.74
C LEU A 125 5.56 5.27 -21.89
N GLU A 126 6.68 5.66 -22.48
CA GLU A 126 6.73 6.50 -23.69
C GLU A 126 7.42 5.72 -24.81
N GLY A 127 6.62 5.27 -25.77
CA GLY A 127 7.11 4.31 -26.78
C GLY A 127 7.43 2.96 -26.13
N ASN A 128 8.70 2.55 -26.17
CA ASN A 128 9.19 1.31 -25.54
C ASN A 128 10.03 1.55 -24.28
N GLU A 129 10.12 2.80 -23.79
CA GLU A 129 10.96 3.16 -22.64
C GLU A 129 10.11 3.64 -21.47
N TRP A 130 10.50 3.20 -20.26
CA TRP A 130 9.92 3.69 -19.02
C TRP A 130 10.67 4.94 -18.57
N LYS A 131 9.96 6.07 -18.50
CA LYS A 131 10.50 7.34 -18.00
C LYS A 131 9.92 7.68 -16.65
N VAL A 132 10.77 8.18 -15.77
CA VAL A 132 10.35 8.70 -14.46
C VAL A 132 9.67 10.04 -14.67
N VAL A 133 8.43 10.16 -14.20
CA VAL A 133 7.62 11.38 -14.31
C VAL A 133 7.42 12.10 -12.97
N GLU A 134 7.60 11.40 -11.84
CA GLU A 134 7.57 11.99 -10.51
C GLU A 134 8.62 11.34 -9.60
N LYS A 135 9.38 12.18 -8.87
CA LYS A 135 10.41 11.77 -7.89
C LYS A 135 10.19 12.33 -6.50
N ASN A 136 9.25 13.27 -6.34
CA ASN A 136 8.96 13.83 -5.04
C ASN A 136 8.30 12.75 -4.16
N TRP A 137 8.99 12.35 -3.08
CA TRP A 137 8.57 11.23 -2.23
C TRP A 137 7.22 11.48 -1.54
N GLU A 138 6.91 12.71 -1.16
CA GLU A 138 5.64 13.07 -0.52
C GLU A 138 4.48 12.90 -1.50
N ARG A 139 4.66 13.37 -2.75
CA ARG A 139 3.67 13.18 -3.82
C ARG A 139 3.49 11.72 -4.16
N ILE A 140 4.58 10.95 -4.23
CA ILE A 140 4.54 9.51 -4.49
C ILE A 140 3.76 8.81 -3.38
N ARG A 141 4.09 9.09 -2.11
CA ARG A 141 3.35 8.55 -0.95
C ARG A 141 1.85 8.89 -1.05
N ASP A 142 1.53 10.14 -1.30
CA ASP A 142 0.14 10.60 -1.35
C ASP A 142 -0.63 10.00 -2.53
N MET A 143 0.02 9.80 -3.69
CA MET A 143 -0.55 9.09 -4.83
C MET A 143 -0.78 7.59 -4.52
N LEU A 144 0.15 6.94 -3.85
CA LEU A 144 -0.01 5.54 -3.42
C LEU A 144 -1.18 5.40 -2.43
N VAL A 145 -1.25 6.28 -1.43
CA VAL A 145 -2.34 6.34 -0.46
C VAL A 145 -3.68 6.56 -1.16
N ALA A 146 -3.76 7.52 -2.08
CA ALA A 146 -4.96 7.81 -2.85
C ALA A 146 -5.41 6.60 -3.70
N SER A 147 -4.45 5.89 -4.33
CA SER A 147 -4.76 4.70 -5.15
C SER A 147 -5.33 3.53 -4.34
N MET A 148 -5.06 3.48 -3.04
CA MET A 148 -5.57 2.43 -2.13
C MET A 148 -6.82 2.87 -1.38
N THR A 149 -7.05 4.16 -1.24
CA THR A 149 -8.27 4.70 -0.64
C THR A 149 -9.46 4.34 -1.55
N ASN A 150 -10.45 3.66 -0.99
CA ASN A 150 -11.58 3.12 -1.74
C ASN A 150 -11.17 2.35 -3.02
N PHE A 151 -10.01 1.66 -3.00
CA PHE A 151 -9.42 0.91 -4.14
C PHE A 151 -9.20 1.77 -5.39
N GLY A 152 -8.88 3.04 -5.20
CA GLY A 152 -8.70 4.01 -6.29
C GLY A 152 -9.99 4.43 -6.99
N ASN A 153 -11.15 4.02 -6.47
CA ASN A 153 -12.44 4.42 -7.01
C ASN A 153 -12.93 5.71 -6.34
N PRO A 154 -13.71 6.54 -7.05
CA PRO A 154 -14.35 7.70 -6.46
C PRO A 154 -15.35 7.28 -5.39
N TYR A 155 -15.46 8.08 -4.33
CA TYR A 155 -16.46 7.84 -3.28
C TYR A 155 -17.80 8.43 -3.72
N ILE A 156 -18.74 7.55 -4.07
CA ILE A 156 -20.07 7.92 -4.55
C ILE A 156 -21.11 7.33 -3.59
N VAL A 157 -22.00 8.17 -3.08
CA VAL A 157 -23.08 7.78 -2.18
C VAL A 157 -24.43 7.95 -2.84
N VAL A 158 -25.41 7.14 -2.41
CA VAL A 158 -26.82 7.38 -2.70
C VAL A 158 -27.32 8.44 -1.74
N GLU A 159 -27.55 9.64 -2.26
CA GLU A 159 -28.08 10.76 -1.46
C GLU A 159 -29.60 10.63 -1.29
N ASP A 160 -30.31 10.24 -2.36
CA ASP A 160 -31.77 10.02 -2.34
C ASP A 160 -32.13 8.94 -3.36
N GLY A 161 -32.91 7.94 -2.94
CA GLY A 161 -33.43 6.87 -3.79
C GLY A 161 -34.79 7.18 -4.44
N ASP A 162 -35.41 8.29 -4.11
CA ASP A 162 -36.70 8.75 -4.69
C ASP A 162 -36.67 10.27 -4.86
N TYR A 163 -35.63 10.77 -5.54
CA TYR A 163 -35.38 12.20 -5.70
C TYR A 163 -36.59 12.94 -6.25
N ARG A 164 -37.02 13.96 -5.52
CA ARG A 164 -38.25 14.73 -5.83
C ARG A 164 -39.52 13.90 -5.96
N ARG A 165 -39.57 12.70 -5.38
CA ARG A 165 -40.70 11.76 -5.44
C ARG A 165 -41.08 11.33 -6.85
N ASN A 166 -40.10 11.19 -7.73
CA ASN A 166 -40.27 10.75 -9.11
C ASN A 166 -39.54 9.42 -9.45
N ARG A 167 -39.06 8.71 -8.40
CA ARG A 167 -38.33 7.45 -8.52
C ARG A 167 -36.98 7.58 -9.20
N GLU A 168 -36.40 8.79 -9.20
CA GLU A 168 -35.06 9.00 -9.69
C GLU A 168 -34.03 8.73 -8.57
N LEU A 169 -32.93 8.09 -8.94
CA LEU A 169 -31.79 7.88 -8.06
C LEU A 169 -30.88 9.11 -8.09
N TYR A 170 -30.69 9.75 -6.93
CA TYR A 170 -29.73 10.84 -6.80
C TYR A 170 -28.42 10.34 -6.19
N LEU A 171 -27.35 10.36 -6.99
CA LEU A 171 -26.00 9.99 -6.60
C LEU A 171 -25.17 11.25 -6.39
N LYS A 172 -24.34 11.24 -5.35
CA LYS A 172 -23.44 12.34 -5.02
C LYS A 172 -21.99 11.84 -4.96
N HIS A 173 -21.12 12.50 -5.70
CA HIS A 173 -19.68 12.32 -5.57
C HIS A 173 -19.17 13.08 -4.35
N CYS A 174 -18.61 12.35 -3.38
CA CYS A 174 -17.91 12.94 -2.23
C CYS A 174 -16.48 13.28 -2.68
N TYR A 175 -16.29 14.53 -3.12
CA TYR A 175 -15.02 14.98 -3.68
C TYR A 175 -13.92 15.03 -2.62
N GLU A 176 -12.84 14.28 -2.84
CA GLU A 176 -11.66 14.19 -1.97
C GLU A 176 -10.38 14.70 -2.67
N GLY A 177 -10.51 15.66 -3.58
CA GLY A 177 -9.38 16.25 -4.29
C GLY A 177 -9.11 15.68 -5.68
N VAL A 178 -9.76 14.57 -6.06
CA VAL A 178 -9.64 13.96 -7.38
C VAL A 178 -10.96 14.09 -8.14
N PRO A 179 -11.01 14.75 -9.31
CA PRO A 179 -12.21 14.88 -10.11
C PRO A 179 -12.59 13.53 -10.74
N LEU A 180 -13.89 13.38 -11.04
CA LEU A 180 -14.36 12.23 -11.83
C LEU A 180 -13.83 12.30 -13.27
N ASP A 181 -13.47 11.15 -13.83
CA ASP A 181 -13.40 10.95 -15.27
C ASP A 181 -14.82 10.97 -15.82
N VAL A 182 -15.21 12.13 -16.41
CA VAL A 182 -16.59 12.40 -16.85
C VAL A 182 -17.08 11.36 -17.89
N PRO A 183 -16.29 11.05 -18.96
CA PRO A 183 -16.67 10.03 -19.93
C PRO A 183 -16.91 8.65 -19.32
N TYR A 184 -16.10 8.28 -18.32
CA TYR A 184 -16.25 7.00 -17.62
C TYR A 184 -17.46 7.02 -16.68
N ALA A 185 -17.67 8.11 -15.96
CA ALA A 185 -18.82 8.31 -15.08
C ALA A 185 -20.15 8.22 -15.84
N GLU A 186 -20.24 8.86 -17.03
CA GLU A 186 -21.43 8.76 -17.88
C GLU A 186 -21.75 7.33 -18.31
N LYS A 187 -20.72 6.53 -18.68
CA LYS A 187 -20.92 5.11 -19.03
C LYS A 187 -21.44 4.33 -17.83
N THR A 188 -20.87 4.57 -16.65
CA THR A 188 -21.30 3.91 -15.39
C THR A 188 -22.74 4.29 -15.04
N LEU A 189 -23.11 5.57 -15.14
CA LEU A 189 -24.47 6.04 -14.89
C LEU A 189 -25.50 5.39 -15.82
N ARG A 190 -25.19 5.18 -17.09
CA ARG A 190 -26.08 4.46 -18.02
C ARG A 190 -26.31 3.02 -17.59
N GLN A 191 -25.30 2.35 -17.05
CA GLN A 191 -25.42 0.99 -16.53
C GLN A 191 -26.25 0.98 -15.22
N VAL A 192 -26.00 1.93 -14.32
CA VAL A 192 -26.79 2.08 -13.09
C VAL A 192 -28.27 2.33 -13.44
N TYR A 193 -28.54 3.23 -14.39
CA TYR A 193 -29.90 3.53 -14.85
C TYR A 193 -30.63 2.30 -15.42
N ALA A 194 -29.92 1.43 -16.11
CA ALA A 194 -30.49 0.20 -16.64
C ALA A 194 -30.83 -0.85 -15.56
N LEU A 195 -30.25 -0.72 -14.37
CA LEU A 195 -30.46 -1.62 -13.24
C LEU A 195 -31.43 -1.05 -12.19
N TRP A 196 -31.64 0.25 -12.22
CA TRP A 196 -32.55 0.95 -11.31
C TRP A 196 -34.00 0.90 -11.79
#